data_39bd952b78042437a29f978833727994
#
_entry.id   39bd952b78042437a29f978833727994
#
_cell.length_a   1.000
_cell.length_b   1.000
_cell.length_c   1.000
_cell.angle_alpha   90.00
_cell.angle_beta   90.00
_cell.angle_gamma   90.00
#
_symmetry.space_group_name_H-M   'P 1'
#
loop_
_entity.id
_entity.type
_entity.pdbx_description
1 polymer ?
#
loop_
_entity_poly.entity_id
_entity_poly.type
_entity_poly.pdbx_seq_one_letter_code
_entity_poly.pdbx_strand_id
1 'polypeptide(L)'
;TDYFPLHQQRFQDLVTEGQHPKTLFIGCSDSRLVPYLLTGAGPGELFIVRNVGAFVPPYDGSHGLHGTMAAIEFAVLSLKVERIIVCGHSHCGAIRVAYEGAPEEAVALKAWLKLADEALLPVQPSPEAISRTEQRAVVLQLERLMAYPMVRREVEAGTLTLHGWYYIIEDGEIHVFDAQKGDFVAASVSDHSGTGPYQPYVEYDGQILSL
;
A
#
# COMPACT_ATOMS: atom_id res chain seq x y z
N THR A 1 25.54 14.04 7.68
CA THR A 1 24.29 14.28 8.42
C THR A 1 24.50 13.84 9.86
N ASP A 2 24.04 14.62 10.81
CA ASP A 2 24.21 14.37 12.25
C ASP A 2 23.26 13.28 12.78
N TYR A 3 22.47 12.64 11.90
CA TYR A 3 21.48 11.63 12.29
C TYR A 3 22.14 10.36 12.84
N PHE A 4 23.10 9.79 12.11
CA PHE A 4 23.71 8.52 12.50
C PHE A 4 24.46 8.61 13.85
N PRO A 5 25.31 9.62 14.14
CA PRO A 5 25.94 9.74 15.44
C PRO A 5 24.95 9.79 16.61
N LEU A 6 23.81 10.47 16.43
CA LEU A 6 22.79 10.59 17.47
C LEU A 6 21.99 9.29 17.69
N HIS A 7 21.99 8.38 16.70
CA HIS A 7 21.22 7.13 16.74
C HIS A 7 22.11 5.88 16.68
N GLN A 8 23.43 6.03 16.84
CA GLN A 8 24.39 4.94 16.68
C GLN A 8 24.04 3.70 17.54
N GLN A 9 23.65 3.91 18.79
CA GLN A 9 23.27 2.82 19.69
C GLN A 9 22.09 2.03 19.12
N ARG A 10 21.06 2.72 18.59
CA ARG A 10 19.90 2.07 17.96
C ARG A 10 20.31 1.17 16.79
N PHE A 11 21.25 1.59 15.95
CA PHE A 11 21.74 0.75 14.86
C PHE A 11 22.54 -0.45 15.37
N GLN A 12 23.34 -0.29 16.44
CA GLN A 12 24.07 -1.40 17.05
C GLN A 12 23.10 -2.44 17.65
N ASP A 13 22.04 -2.00 18.31
CA ASP A 13 21.00 -2.86 18.88
C ASP A 13 20.30 -3.63 17.75
N LEU A 14 19.92 -2.97 16.65
CA LEU A 14 19.30 -3.60 15.48
C LEU A 14 20.22 -4.64 14.79
N VAL A 15 21.53 -4.48 14.86
CA VAL A 15 22.48 -5.49 14.36
C VAL A 15 22.54 -6.70 15.30
N THR A 16 22.53 -6.46 16.60
CA THR A 16 22.66 -7.51 17.63
C THR A 16 21.38 -8.32 17.79
N GLU A 17 20.23 -7.64 17.80
CA GLU A 17 18.93 -8.23 18.05
C GLU A 17 18.19 -8.63 16.76
N GLY A 18 18.63 -8.10 15.60
CA GLY A 18 17.94 -8.22 14.32
C GLY A 18 16.86 -7.16 14.14
N GLN A 19 16.17 -7.23 12.99
CA GLN A 19 15.05 -6.36 12.70
C GLN A 19 13.72 -7.02 13.09
N HIS A 20 12.86 -6.27 13.74
CA HIS A 20 11.52 -6.73 14.15
C HIS A 20 10.46 -5.66 13.82
N PRO A 21 10.35 -5.25 12.54
CA PRO A 21 9.35 -4.25 12.15
C PRO A 21 7.95 -4.82 12.37
N LYS A 22 7.05 -4.00 12.90
CA LYS A 22 5.64 -4.38 13.08
C LYS A 22 4.79 -4.08 11.85
N THR A 23 5.33 -3.35 10.89
CA THR A 23 4.58 -2.84 9.75
C THR A 23 5.33 -3.08 8.44
N LEU A 24 4.67 -3.74 7.48
CA LEU A 24 5.04 -3.68 6.07
C LEU A 24 4.38 -2.45 5.45
N PHE A 25 5.19 -1.56 4.90
CA PHE A 25 4.73 -0.38 4.17
C PHE A 25 4.96 -0.57 2.66
N ILE A 26 3.88 -0.62 1.88
CA ILE A 26 3.92 -0.71 0.42
C ILE A 26 3.54 0.67 -0.14
N GLY A 27 4.50 1.37 -0.72
CA GLY A 27 4.30 2.73 -1.22
C GLY A 27 4.76 2.93 -2.66
N CYS A 28 4.32 4.03 -3.26
CA CYS A 28 4.80 4.44 -4.57
C CYS A 28 6.29 4.82 -4.53
N SER A 29 6.99 4.58 -5.66
CA SER A 29 8.36 5.05 -5.87
C SER A 29 8.46 6.57 -6.10
N ASP A 30 7.33 7.28 -6.13
CA ASP A 30 7.28 8.74 -6.28
C ASP A 30 8.16 9.43 -5.23
N SER A 31 9.05 10.30 -5.67
CA SER A 31 10.06 10.94 -4.80
C SER A 31 9.46 11.84 -3.71
N ARG A 32 8.22 12.26 -3.88
CA ARG A 32 7.49 13.09 -2.91
C ARG A 32 6.88 12.28 -1.76
N LEU A 33 6.72 10.96 -1.94
CA LEU A 33 6.24 10.06 -0.89
C LEU A 33 7.45 9.51 -0.13
N VAL A 34 7.64 9.95 1.10
CA VAL A 34 8.76 9.53 1.96
C VAL A 34 8.22 8.88 3.23
N PRO A 35 8.19 7.54 3.31
CA PRO A 35 7.51 6.81 4.39
C PRO A 35 7.90 7.25 5.80
N TYR A 36 9.18 7.46 6.04
CA TYR A 36 9.66 7.90 7.37
C TYR A 36 9.17 9.29 7.77
N LEU A 37 9.03 10.21 6.80
CA LEU A 37 8.49 11.54 7.08
C LEU A 37 6.99 11.51 7.33
N LEU A 38 6.27 10.60 6.65
CA LEU A 38 4.81 10.46 6.81
C LEU A 38 4.44 9.82 8.15
N THR A 39 5.27 8.89 8.63
CA THR A 39 4.93 8.07 9.80
C THR A 39 5.66 8.51 11.06
N GLY A 40 6.72 9.31 10.94
CA GLY A 40 7.63 9.60 12.05
C GLY A 40 8.45 8.37 12.51
N ALA A 41 8.40 7.26 11.77
CA ALA A 41 9.10 6.03 12.11
C ALA A 41 10.61 6.18 12.04
N GLY A 42 11.31 5.44 12.88
CA GLY A 42 12.76 5.34 12.92
C GLY A 42 13.30 4.05 12.27
N PRO A 43 14.63 3.89 12.29
CA PRO A 43 15.28 2.67 11.80
C PRO A 43 14.75 1.41 12.48
N GLY A 44 14.43 0.38 11.68
CA GLY A 44 13.95 -0.92 12.14
C GLY A 44 12.44 -1.01 12.39
N GLU A 45 11.69 0.08 12.28
CA GLU A 45 10.24 0.08 12.59
C GLU A 45 9.35 -0.25 11.39
N LEU A 46 9.82 0.06 10.18
CA LEU A 46 9.10 -0.27 8.94
C LEU A 46 9.91 -1.24 8.08
N PHE A 47 9.24 -2.27 7.55
CA PHE A 47 9.71 -3.02 6.41
C PHE A 47 9.10 -2.41 5.15
N ILE A 48 9.92 -1.87 4.24
CA ILE A 48 9.43 -0.99 3.18
C ILE A 48 9.60 -1.64 1.82
N VAL A 49 8.51 -1.64 1.05
CA VAL A 49 8.48 -1.92 -0.38
C VAL A 49 8.06 -0.66 -1.11
N ARG A 50 8.81 -0.27 -2.14
CA ARG A 50 8.44 0.81 -3.04
C ARG A 50 8.49 0.34 -4.49
N ASN A 51 7.40 0.57 -5.21
CA ASN A 51 7.32 0.28 -6.63
C ASN A 51 6.47 1.35 -7.34
N VAL A 52 6.45 1.31 -8.67
CA VAL A 52 5.67 2.27 -9.46
C VAL A 52 4.18 2.03 -9.21
N GLY A 53 3.48 3.01 -8.61
CA GLY A 53 2.04 2.96 -8.32
C GLY A 53 1.65 2.26 -7.01
N ALA A 54 2.60 1.82 -6.18
CA ALA A 54 2.32 1.06 -4.96
C ALA A 54 1.52 -0.24 -5.22
N PHE A 55 1.72 -0.87 -6.36
CA PHE A 55 0.91 -2.02 -6.78
C PHE A 55 1.38 -3.34 -6.15
N VAL A 56 0.40 -4.19 -5.88
CA VAL A 56 0.57 -5.56 -5.43
C VAL A 56 0.21 -6.48 -6.61
N PRO A 57 1.15 -7.30 -7.11
CA PRO A 57 0.83 -8.30 -8.12
C PRO A 57 -0.22 -9.30 -7.61
N PRO A 58 -1.14 -9.78 -8.44
CA PRO A 58 -2.03 -10.87 -8.07
C PRO A 58 -1.24 -12.12 -7.64
N TYR A 59 -1.71 -12.82 -6.62
CA TYR A 59 -1.13 -14.11 -6.23
C TYR A 59 -1.58 -15.18 -7.21
N ASP A 60 -0.69 -15.60 -8.09
CA ASP A 60 -0.96 -16.58 -9.15
C ASP A 60 -0.26 -17.93 -8.92
N GLY A 61 0.46 -18.09 -7.79
CA GLY A 61 1.25 -19.27 -7.48
C GLY A 61 2.47 -19.45 -8.40
N SER A 62 2.81 -18.46 -9.20
CA SER A 62 3.97 -18.51 -10.07
C SER A 62 5.27 -18.51 -9.26
N HIS A 63 6.30 -19.12 -9.82
CA HIS A 63 7.64 -19.11 -9.25
C HIS A 63 8.53 -18.05 -9.91
N GLY A 64 7.92 -16.97 -10.41
CA GLY A 64 8.62 -15.86 -11.04
C GLY A 64 9.45 -15.02 -10.05
N LEU A 65 10.35 -14.20 -10.58
CA LEU A 65 11.18 -13.29 -9.78
C LEU A 65 10.39 -11.99 -9.49
N HIS A 66 9.49 -12.05 -8.52
CA HIS A 66 8.62 -10.94 -8.14
C HIS A 66 9.05 -10.33 -6.79
N GLY A 67 9.80 -9.24 -6.83
CA GLY A 67 10.34 -8.60 -5.63
C GLY A 67 9.28 -8.17 -4.61
N THR A 68 8.14 -7.63 -5.08
CA THR A 68 7.03 -7.24 -4.19
C THR A 68 6.39 -8.44 -3.51
N MET A 69 6.15 -9.55 -4.25
CA MET A 69 5.60 -10.78 -3.67
C MET A 69 6.55 -11.38 -2.63
N ALA A 70 7.84 -11.50 -2.97
CA ALA A 70 8.85 -12.01 -2.05
C ALA A 70 8.94 -11.18 -0.77
N ALA A 71 8.81 -9.86 -0.87
CA ALA A 71 8.81 -8.97 0.29
C ALA A 71 7.56 -9.16 1.17
N ILE A 72 6.37 -9.37 0.58
CA ILE A 72 5.14 -9.68 1.30
C ILE A 72 5.29 -11.01 2.05
N GLU A 73 5.77 -12.05 1.38
CA GLU A 73 6.03 -13.36 2.00
C GLU A 73 7.01 -13.24 3.16
N PHE A 74 8.13 -12.56 2.95
CA PHE A 74 9.14 -12.37 3.98
C PHE A 74 8.59 -11.59 5.19
N ALA A 75 7.84 -10.52 4.95
CA ALA A 75 7.23 -9.72 6.01
C ALA A 75 6.24 -10.54 6.85
N VAL A 76 5.36 -11.32 6.21
CA VAL A 76 4.32 -12.09 6.90
C VAL A 76 4.88 -13.37 7.51
N LEU A 77 5.70 -14.12 6.76
CA LEU A 77 6.15 -15.46 7.19
C LEU A 77 7.37 -15.41 8.11
N SER A 78 8.32 -14.49 7.86
CA SER A 78 9.58 -14.43 8.59
C SER A 78 9.57 -13.33 9.65
N LEU A 79 9.18 -12.10 9.31
CA LEU A 79 9.20 -10.98 10.23
C LEU A 79 7.95 -10.92 11.13
N LYS A 80 6.87 -11.60 10.75
CA LYS A 80 5.61 -11.62 11.52
C LYS A 80 5.07 -10.21 11.78
N VAL A 81 5.02 -9.41 10.71
CA VAL A 81 4.45 -8.06 10.81
C VAL A 81 2.99 -8.13 11.24
N GLU A 82 2.56 -7.14 12.01
CA GLU A 82 1.18 -7.05 12.53
C GLU A 82 0.29 -6.17 11.64
N ARG A 83 0.88 -5.40 10.73
CA ARG A 83 0.18 -4.47 9.84
C ARG A 83 0.80 -4.47 8.45
N ILE A 84 -0.07 -4.38 7.44
CA ILE A 84 0.34 -4.02 6.08
C ILE A 84 -0.37 -2.72 5.71
N ILE A 85 0.39 -1.70 5.32
CA ILE A 85 -0.11 -0.44 4.81
C ILE A 85 0.15 -0.39 3.31
N VAL A 86 -0.89 -0.16 2.52
CA VAL A 86 -0.76 0.25 1.11
C VAL A 86 -0.99 1.75 1.04
N CYS A 87 0.02 2.49 0.59
CA CYS A 87 -0.02 3.94 0.52
C CYS A 87 0.04 4.43 -0.92
N GLY A 88 -1.12 4.83 -1.46
CA GLY A 88 -1.25 5.63 -2.67
C GLY A 88 -1.08 7.11 -2.36
N HIS A 89 -1.13 7.94 -3.41
CA HIS A 89 -0.97 9.39 -3.24
C HIS A 89 -1.61 10.17 -4.38
N SER A 90 -1.92 11.45 -4.15
CA SER A 90 -2.38 12.39 -5.16
C SER A 90 -1.33 12.62 -6.25
N HIS A 91 -1.79 12.93 -7.46
CA HIS A 91 -0.94 13.19 -8.62
C HIS A 91 0.03 12.05 -8.96
N CYS A 92 -0.43 10.80 -8.84
CA CYS A 92 0.39 9.62 -9.11
C CYS A 92 0.71 9.49 -10.60
N GLY A 93 2.01 9.55 -10.93
CA GLY A 93 2.49 9.42 -12.30
C GLY A 93 2.13 8.06 -12.93
N ALA A 94 2.09 6.99 -12.13
CA ALA A 94 1.72 5.66 -12.61
C ALA A 94 0.25 5.60 -13.09
N ILE A 95 -0.67 6.19 -12.33
CA ILE A 95 -2.10 6.26 -12.69
C ILE A 95 -2.29 7.14 -13.92
N ARG A 96 -1.61 8.28 -14.00
CA ARG A 96 -1.66 9.13 -15.19
C ARG A 96 -1.21 8.38 -16.45
N VAL A 97 -0.04 7.72 -16.39
CA VAL A 97 0.50 6.96 -17.52
C VAL A 97 -0.37 5.74 -17.87
N ALA A 98 -1.08 5.16 -16.90
CA ALA A 98 -2.05 4.09 -17.18
C ALA A 98 -3.22 4.57 -18.06
N TYR A 99 -3.66 5.83 -17.93
CA TYR A 99 -4.63 6.45 -18.81
C TYR A 99 -4.05 6.90 -20.17
N GLU A 100 -2.89 7.54 -20.13
CA GLU A 100 -2.29 8.20 -21.31
C GLU A 100 -1.50 7.21 -22.19
N GLY A 101 -1.08 6.08 -21.63
CA GLY A 101 -0.17 5.11 -22.25
C GLY A 101 1.30 5.40 -21.97
N ALA A 102 2.07 4.35 -21.79
CA ALA A 102 3.52 4.42 -21.61
C ALA A 102 4.25 4.48 -22.96
N PRO A 103 5.47 5.05 -23.02
CA PRO A 103 6.31 5.05 -24.22
C PRO A 103 6.46 3.64 -24.82
N GLU A 104 6.60 3.56 -26.15
CA GLU A 104 6.60 2.28 -26.85
C GLU A 104 7.73 1.36 -26.39
N GLU A 105 8.89 1.91 -26.14
CA GLU A 105 10.08 1.21 -25.66
C GLU A 105 10.02 0.78 -24.19
N ALA A 106 9.06 1.30 -23.40
CA ALA A 106 8.92 1.01 -21.98
C ALA A 106 8.17 -0.31 -21.73
N VAL A 107 8.71 -1.43 -22.21
CA VAL A 107 8.05 -2.75 -22.21
C VAL A 107 7.69 -3.21 -20.80
N ALA A 108 8.64 -3.10 -19.86
CA ALA A 108 8.41 -3.50 -18.47
C ALA A 108 7.37 -2.61 -17.78
N LEU A 109 7.40 -1.30 -18.02
CA LEU A 109 6.42 -0.38 -17.46
C LEU A 109 5.01 -0.66 -17.99
N LYS A 110 4.86 -0.88 -19.29
CA LYS A 110 3.57 -1.28 -19.89
C LYS A 110 3.00 -2.54 -19.27
N ALA A 111 3.84 -3.56 -19.08
CA ALA A 111 3.42 -4.80 -18.44
C ALA A 111 3.01 -4.58 -16.97
N TRP A 112 3.76 -3.75 -16.25
CA TRP A 112 3.51 -3.43 -14.84
C TRP A 112 2.22 -2.62 -14.64
N LEU A 113 1.96 -1.63 -15.52
CA LEU A 113 0.78 -0.76 -15.41
C LEU A 113 -0.54 -1.48 -15.64
N LYS A 114 -0.54 -2.68 -16.26
CA LYS A 114 -1.76 -3.53 -16.32
C LYS A 114 -2.31 -3.87 -14.93
N LEU A 115 -1.50 -3.76 -13.90
CA LEU A 115 -1.95 -3.88 -12.52
C LEU A 115 -2.92 -2.78 -12.08
N ALA A 116 -3.03 -1.69 -12.84
CA ALA A 116 -4.00 -0.63 -12.60
C ALA A 116 -5.31 -0.82 -13.38
N ASP A 117 -5.38 -1.71 -14.37
CA ASP A 117 -6.51 -1.80 -15.31
C ASP A 117 -7.87 -1.90 -14.62
N GLU A 118 -7.98 -2.70 -13.56
CA GLU A 118 -9.22 -2.87 -12.79
C GLU A 118 -9.62 -1.63 -11.98
N ALA A 119 -8.67 -0.74 -11.69
CA ALA A 119 -8.94 0.51 -10.98
C ALA A 119 -9.33 1.64 -11.93
N LEU A 120 -8.96 1.57 -13.22
CA LEU A 120 -9.25 2.61 -14.20
C LEU A 120 -10.76 2.82 -14.35
N LEU A 121 -11.17 4.08 -14.40
CA LEU A 121 -12.55 4.44 -14.73
C LEU A 121 -12.73 4.47 -16.25
N PRO A 122 -13.88 4.02 -16.79
CA PRO A 122 -14.15 4.03 -18.24
C PRO A 122 -14.56 5.44 -18.73
N VAL A 123 -13.74 6.44 -18.39
CA VAL A 123 -13.97 7.85 -18.74
C VAL A 123 -12.66 8.48 -19.21
N GLN A 124 -12.76 9.62 -19.89
CA GLN A 124 -11.57 10.41 -20.20
C GLN A 124 -10.88 10.90 -18.94
N PRO A 125 -9.55 10.93 -18.90
CA PRO A 125 -8.82 11.40 -17.74
C PRO A 125 -9.14 12.86 -17.43
N SER A 126 -9.63 13.12 -16.24
CA SER A 126 -9.79 14.43 -15.62
C SER A 126 -9.11 14.41 -14.26
N PRO A 127 -8.83 15.55 -13.64
CA PRO A 127 -8.29 15.58 -12.28
C PRO A 127 -9.10 14.72 -11.30
N GLU A 128 -10.43 14.79 -11.37
CA GLU A 128 -11.34 14.02 -10.52
C GLU A 128 -11.28 12.52 -10.84
N ALA A 129 -11.26 12.15 -12.12
CA ALA A 129 -11.17 10.75 -12.53
C ALA A 129 -9.83 10.13 -12.08
N ILE A 130 -8.73 10.88 -12.21
CA ILE A 130 -7.41 10.45 -11.75
C ILE A 130 -7.40 10.26 -10.24
N SER A 131 -7.87 11.25 -9.46
CA SER A 131 -7.93 11.17 -8.00
C SER A 131 -8.77 9.98 -7.51
N ARG A 132 -9.94 9.76 -8.12
CA ARG A 132 -10.77 8.58 -7.80
C ARG A 132 -10.09 7.28 -8.16
N THR A 133 -9.37 7.21 -9.29
CA THR A 133 -8.63 6.02 -9.69
C THR A 133 -7.45 5.75 -8.75
N GLU A 134 -6.75 6.77 -8.28
CA GLU A 134 -5.68 6.65 -7.28
C GLU A 134 -6.19 6.00 -5.99
N GLN A 135 -7.36 6.43 -5.50
CA GLN A 135 -8.00 5.86 -4.33
C GLN A 135 -8.48 4.43 -4.57
N ARG A 136 -9.16 4.17 -5.70
CA ARG A 136 -9.59 2.83 -6.11
C ARG A 136 -8.40 1.87 -6.22
N ALA A 137 -7.27 2.36 -6.76
CA ALA A 137 -6.06 1.55 -6.86
C ALA A 137 -5.55 1.10 -5.49
N VAL A 138 -5.65 1.93 -4.45
CA VAL A 138 -5.30 1.52 -3.07
C VAL A 138 -6.21 0.38 -2.60
N VAL A 139 -7.52 0.51 -2.75
CA VAL A 139 -8.50 -0.52 -2.33
C VAL A 139 -8.25 -1.83 -3.07
N LEU A 140 -8.03 -1.78 -4.39
CA LEU A 140 -7.71 -2.96 -5.20
C LEU A 140 -6.46 -3.70 -4.68
N GLN A 141 -5.45 -2.99 -4.16
CA GLN A 141 -4.28 -3.67 -3.60
C GLN A 141 -4.60 -4.36 -2.26
N LEU A 142 -5.52 -3.83 -1.46
CA LEU A 142 -5.98 -4.52 -0.24
C LEU A 142 -6.70 -5.82 -0.60
N GLU A 143 -7.54 -5.82 -1.63
CA GLU A 143 -8.22 -7.02 -2.15
C GLU A 143 -7.20 -8.05 -2.66
N ARG A 144 -6.19 -7.61 -3.42
CA ARG A 144 -5.13 -8.49 -3.90
C ARG A 144 -4.30 -9.09 -2.77
N LEU A 145 -4.00 -8.34 -1.71
CA LEU A 145 -3.34 -8.86 -0.52
C LEU A 145 -4.13 -10.00 0.11
N MET A 146 -5.47 -9.90 0.13
CA MET A 146 -6.33 -10.98 0.64
C MET A 146 -6.32 -12.25 -0.23
N ALA A 147 -5.85 -12.16 -1.49
CA ALA A 147 -5.65 -13.34 -2.33
C ALA A 147 -4.38 -14.14 -1.95
N TYR A 148 -3.45 -13.55 -1.20
CA TYR A 148 -2.26 -14.24 -0.70
C TYR A 148 -2.64 -15.17 0.47
N PRO A 149 -2.44 -16.50 0.36
CA PRO A 149 -2.91 -17.44 1.38
C PRO A 149 -2.36 -17.16 2.78
N MET A 150 -1.09 -16.74 2.89
CA MET A 150 -0.46 -16.42 4.16
C MET A 150 -1.02 -15.13 4.77
N VAL A 151 -1.32 -14.12 3.95
CA VAL A 151 -1.94 -12.87 4.41
C VAL A 151 -3.36 -13.15 4.92
N ARG A 152 -4.17 -13.83 4.12
CA ARG A 152 -5.54 -14.20 4.50
C ARG A 152 -5.58 -14.94 5.81
N ARG A 153 -4.73 -15.96 5.97
CA ARG A 153 -4.68 -16.76 7.22
C ARG A 153 -4.41 -15.89 8.44
N GLU A 154 -3.43 -14.99 8.37
CA GLU A 154 -3.08 -14.14 9.51
C GLU A 154 -4.14 -13.05 9.78
N VAL A 155 -4.83 -12.56 8.73
CA VAL A 155 -5.97 -11.63 8.88
C VAL A 155 -7.15 -12.35 9.55
N GLU A 156 -7.51 -13.55 9.09
CA GLU A 156 -8.58 -14.36 9.69
C GLU A 156 -8.28 -14.76 11.14
N ALA A 157 -6.99 -14.95 11.47
CA ALA A 157 -6.55 -15.22 12.84
C ALA A 157 -6.51 -13.94 13.72
N GLY A 158 -6.72 -12.75 13.16
CA GLY A 158 -6.65 -11.48 13.88
C GLY A 158 -5.24 -11.04 14.26
N THR A 159 -4.20 -11.64 13.70
CA THR A 159 -2.79 -11.32 13.97
C THR A 159 -2.21 -10.32 12.97
N LEU A 160 -2.89 -10.07 11.86
CA LEU A 160 -2.49 -9.13 10.81
C LEU A 160 -3.66 -8.24 10.44
N THR A 161 -3.37 -6.94 10.22
CA THR A 161 -4.36 -5.96 9.77
C THR A 161 -3.90 -5.30 8.47
N LEU A 162 -4.84 -4.98 7.57
CA LEU A 162 -4.58 -4.30 6.30
C LEU A 162 -5.14 -2.88 6.36
N HIS A 163 -4.34 -1.91 5.89
CA HIS A 163 -4.69 -0.50 5.91
C HIS A 163 -4.44 0.15 4.55
N GLY A 164 -5.43 0.84 4.02
CA GLY A 164 -5.30 1.68 2.82
C GLY A 164 -5.08 3.13 3.21
N TRP A 165 -3.99 3.72 2.73
CA TRP A 165 -3.69 5.13 2.92
C TRP A 165 -3.64 5.85 1.59
N TYR A 166 -4.17 7.07 1.57
CA TYR A 166 -4.08 7.99 0.45
C TYR A 166 -3.45 9.29 0.94
N TYR A 167 -2.24 9.56 0.48
CA TYR A 167 -1.47 10.75 0.85
C TYR A 167 -1.76 11.88 -0.13
N ILE A 168 -2.35 12.97 0.36
CA ILE A 168 -2.57 14.20 -0.38
C ILE A 168 -1.29 15.02 -0.27
N ILE A 169 -0.50 15.03 -1.35
CA ILE A 169 0.86 15.59 -1.34
C ILE A 169 0.84 17.08 -1.05
N GLU A 170 -0.08 17.82 -1.69
CA GLU A 170 -0.21 19.28 -1.59
C GLU A 170 -0.56 19.76 -0.20
N ASP A 171 -1.32 18.96 0.55
CA ASP A 171 -1.77 19.32 1.89
C ASP A 171 -0.89 18.68 2.98
N GLY A 172 -0.09 17.68 2.62
CA GLY A 172 0.69 16.89 3.57
C GLY A 172 -0.17 15.99 4.45
N GLU A 173 -1.41 15.70 4.03
CA GLU A 173 -2.40 14.98 4.81
C GLU A 173 -2.55 13.53 4.35
N ILE A 174 -2.75 12.61 5.31
CA ILE A 174 -3.08 11.22 5.05
C ILE A 174 -4.57 11.02 5.27
N HIS A 175 -5.22 10.45 4.25
CA HIS A 175 -6.56 9.89 4.38
C HIS A 175 -6.47 8.38 4.51
N VAL A 176 -7.26 7.80 5.40
CA VAL A 176 -7.31 6.35 5.62
C VAL A 176 -8.61 5.78 5.06
N PHE A 177 -8.53 4.62 4.46
CA PHE A 177 -9.71 3.92 3.96
C PHE A 177 -10.55 3.39 5.12
N ASP A 178 -11.77 3.86 5.22
CA ASP A 178 -12.79 3.38 6.15
C ASP A 178 -13.68 2.36 5.43
N ALA A 179 -13.47 1.08 5.73
CA ALA A 179 -14.21 0.01 5.07
C ALA A 179 -15.73 0.02 5.36
N GLN A 180 -16.16 0.63 6.47
CA GLN A 180 -17.59 0.73 6.79
C GLN A 180 -18.27 1.81 5.95
N LYS A 181 -17.55 2.89 5.63
CA LYS A 181 -18.04 3.97 4.78
C LYS A 181 -17.78 3.72 3.29
N GLY A 182 -16.84 2.84 2.97
CA GLY A 182 -16.37 2.62 1.61
C GLY A 182 -15.63 3.84 1.03
N ASP A 183 -15.04 4.68 1.88
CA ASP A 183 -14.44 5.97 1.49
C ASP A 183 -13.16 6.26 2.28
N PHE A 184 -12.40 7.22 1.81
CA PHE A 184 -11.20 7.72 2.48
C PHE A 184 -11.55 8.90 3.38
N VAL A 185 -11.14 8.82 4.65
CA VAL A 185 -11.36 9.87 5.65
C VAL A 185 -10.03 10.40 6.18
N ALA A 186 -9.96 11.70 6.45
CA ALA A 186 -8.75 12.31 6.98
C ALA A 186 -8.30 11.62 8.28
N ALA A 187 -7.03 11.27 8.38
CA ALA A 187 -6.49 10.59 9.55
C ALA A 187 -6.60 11.45 10.83
N SER A 188 -6.56 12.78 10.69
CA SER A 188 -6.74 13.74 11.79
C SER A 188 -8.16 13.75 12.38
N VAL A 189 -9.16 13.26 11.61
CA VAL A 189 -10.57 13.21 11.99
C VAL A 189 -11.04 11.79 12.25
N SER A 190 -10.22 10.79 11.83
CA SER A 190 -10.53 9.39 12.06
C SER A 190 -10.46 9.10 13.55
N ASP A 191 -11.61 8.84 14.14
CA ASP A 191 -11.66 8.18 15.44
C ASP A 191 -10.96 6.82 15.27
N HIS A 192 -9.78 6.66 15.85
CA HIS A 192 -8.99 5.42 15.73
C HIS A 192 -9.74 4.17 16.19
N SER A 193 -10.92 4.34 16.79
CA SER A 193 -11.86 3.30 17.17
C SER A 193 -12.63 2.69 15.99
N GLY A 194 -12.65 3.34 14.81
CA GLY A 194 -13.45 2.92 13.65
C GLY A 194 -12.66 2.44 12.44
N THR A 195 -11.34 2.65 12.40
CA THR A 195 -10.47 2.06 11.39
C THR A 195 -10.10 0.65 11.80
N GLY A 196 -11.10 -0.21 11.85
CA GLY A 196 -10.86 -1.64 12.02
C GLY A 196 -10.02 -2.18 10.86
N PRO A 197 -9.38 -3.35 11.04
CA PRO A 197 -8.69 -4.02 9.95
C PRO A 197 -9.67 -4.16 8.77
N TYR A 198 -9.16 -4.00 7.54
CA TYR A 198 -9.92 -4.37 6.35
C TYR A 198 -10.45 -5.80 6.56
N GLN A 199 -11.74 -5.92 6.84
CA GLN A 199 -12.41 -7.20 6.86
C GLN A 199 -12.89 -7.46 5.44
N PRO A 200 -12.38 -8.49 4.77
CA PRO A 200 -12.90 -8.87 3.48
C PRO A 200 -14.35 -9.29 3.68
N TYR A 201 -15.23 -8.58 3.04
CA TYR A 201 -16.65 -8.87 2.94
C TYR A 201 -17.45 -8.92 4.26
N VAL A 202 -18.15 -7.84 4.54
CA VAL A 202 -19.54 -8.02 4.94
C VAL A 202 -20.28 -8.31 3.63
N GLU A 203 -20.82 -9.50 3.46
CA GLU A 203 -21.80 -9.79 2.41
C GLU A 203 -22.99 -8.86 2.65
N TYR A 204 -23.00 -7.72 2.00
CA TYR A 204 -24.21 -6.97 1.79
C TYR A 204 -24.88 -7.54 0.56
N ASP A 205 -25.89 -8.41 0.79
CA ASP A 205 -26.95 -8.80 -0.16
C ASP A 205 -26.58 -8.84 -1.65
N GLY A 206 -25.54 -9.56 -2.03
CA GLY A 206 -25.24 -9.90 -3.43
C GLY A 206 -24.92 -8.73 -4.36
N GLN A 207 -24.66 -7.54 -3.86
CA GLN A 207 -24.22 -6.39 -4.65
C GLN A 207 -22.79 -6.01 -4.30
N ILE A 208 -21.88 -6.30 -5.22
CA ILE A 208 -20.54 -5.68 -5.23
C ILE A 208 -20.77 -4.18 -5.41
N LEU A 209 -20.55 -3.39 -4.37
CA LEU A 209 -20.49 -1.95 -4.52
C LEU A 209 -19.25 -1.61 -5.36
N SER A 210 -19.46 -1.46 -6.66
CA SER A 210 -18.51 -0.79 -7.54
C SER A 210 -18.47 0.68 -7.15
N LEU A 211 -17.37 1.10 -6.54
CA LEU A 211 -17.03 2.52 -6.39
C LEU A 211 -16.79 3.16 -7.76
#